data_8030b306bc8cd3de605e0be285dab686
#
_entry.id   8030b306bc8cd3de605e0be285dab686
#
_cell.length_a   1.000
_cell.length_b   1.000
_cell.length_c   1.000
_cell.angle_alpha   90.00
_cell.angle_beta   90.00
_cell.angle_gamma   90.00
#
_symmetry.space_group_name_H-M   'P 1'
#
loop_
_entity.id
_entity.type
_entity.pdbx_description
1 polymer ?
#
loop_
_entity_poly.entity_id
_entity_poly.type
_entity_poly.pdbx_seq_one_letter_code
_entity_poly.pdbx_strand_id
1 'polypeptide(L)'
;MKSLLLAALILVSAHASAEGQIASLVNFSSTAARPTTAEGETNVTSIINASMEYTLPENISLYGGLSFVIGETFENSVSFGSRYYSATPALQILPGIPMWSFIGGGVSFFDETVYYPEAGFRIGISDASRLDIFVKILNSSSDTYDKHVMVGAGLTF
;
A
#
# COMPACT_ATOMS: atom_id res chain seq x y z
N MET A 1 -18.02 -19.35 -3.65
CA MET A 1 -16.56 -19.44 -3.83
C MET A 1 -15.80 -18.19 -3.39
N LYS A 2 -16.36 -16.97 -3.47
CA LYS A 2 -15.69 -15.72 -3.07
C LYS A 2 -15.43 -15.60 -1.55
N SER A 3 -16.29 -16.17 -0.72
CA SER A 3 -16.16 -16.14 0.76
C SER A 3 -15.07 -17.07 1.31
N LEU A 4 -14.72 -18.12 0.58
CA LEU A 4 -13.68 -19.07 0.98
C LEU A 4 -12.26 -18.50 0.79
N LEU A 5 -12.08 -17.64 -0.21
CA LEU A 5 -10.80 -16.95 -0.45
C LEU A 5 -10.49 -15.93 0.64
N LEU A 6 -11.51 -15.23 1.14
CA LEU A 6 -11.34 -14.27 2.23
C LEU A 6 -11.01 -14.98 3.55
N ALA A 7 -11.63 -16.13 3.83
CA ALA A 7 -11.35 -16.93 5.01
C ALA A 7 -9.96 -17.57 4.98
N ALA A 8 -9.49 -17.98 3.78
CA ALA A 8 -8.14 -18.51 3.60
C ALA A 8 -7.05 -17.44 3.81
N LEU A 9 -7.32 -16.19 3.41
CA LEU A 9 -6.39 -15.07 3.65
C LEU A 9 -6.21 -14.76 5.14
N ILE A 10 -7.26 -14.90 5.94
CA ILE A 10 -7.25 -14.65 7.39
C ILE A 10 -6.55 -15.79 8.15
N LEU A 11 -6.63 -17.02 7.66
CA LEU A 11 -6.04 -18.19 8.32
C LEU A 11 -4.52 -18.33 8.12
N VAL A 12 -3.93 -17.71 7.11
CA VAL A 12 -2.48 -17.76 6.86
C VAL A 12 -1.70 -16.84 7.82
N SER A 13 -2.35 -15.86 8.45
CA SER A 13 -1.72 -14.90 9.36
C SER A 13 -1.25 -15.50 10.72
N ALA A 14 -1.47 -16.78 10.99
CA ALA A 14 -1.22 -17.39 12.30
C ALA A 14 0.12 -18.13 12.45
N HIS A 15 0.96 -18.20 11.42
CA HIS A 15 2.24 -18.92 11.48
C HIS A 15 3.41 -17.97 11.26
N ALA A 16 3.82 -17.25 12.32
CA ALA A 16 5.09 -16.54 12.33
C ALA A 16 6.24 -17.56 12.39
N SER A 17 6.92 -17.78 11.27
CA SER A 17 8.20 -18.46 11.27
C SER A 17 9.30 -17.50 11.74
N ALA A 18 10.35 -18.03 12.36
CA ALA A 18 11.44 -17.28 12.99
C ALA A 18 12.29 -16.41 12.02
N GLU A 19 12.02 -16.43 10.71
CA GLU A 19 12.80 -15.72 9.68
C GLU A 19 12.05 -14.61 8.95
N GLY A 20 10.77 -14.37 9.26
CA GLY A 20 9.98 -13.30 8.66
C GLY A 20 8.63 -13.12 9.33
N GLN A 21 8.04 -11.95 9.19
CA GLN A 21 6.74 -11.63 9.76
C GLN A 21 5.70 -11.47 8.67
N ILE A 22 4.58 -12.18 8.83
CA ILE A 22 3.39 -11.98 7.98
C ILE A 22 2.41 -11.09 8.75
N ALA A 23 1.87 -10.10 8.08
CA ALA A 23 0.90 -9.18 8.63
C ALA A 23 -0.18 -8.82 7.59
N SER A 24 -1.34 -8.42 8.05
CA SER A 24 -2.36 -7.83 7.20
C SER A 24 -2.07 -6.35 7.02
N LEU A 25 -2.17 -5.85 5.80
CA LEU A 25 -1.93 -4.45 5.45
C LEU A 25 -3.16 -3.88 4.75
N VAL A 26 -3.77 -2.89 5.33
CA VAL A 26 -4.88 -2.16 4.71
C VAL A 26 -4.47 -0.70 4.52
N ASN A 27 -4.44 -0.27 3.26
CA ASN A 27 -4.08 1.09 2.89
C ASN A 27 -5.25 1.82 2.25
N PHE A 28 -5.38 3.09 2.57
CA PHE A 28 -6.22 4.04 1.86
C PHE A 28 -5.34 5.16 1.31
N SER A 29 -5.54 5.53 0.05
CA SER A 29 -4.86 6.67 -0.56
C SER A 29 -5.85 7.48 -1.39
N SER A 30 -5.67 8.79 -1.41
CA SER A 30 -6.49 9.73 -2.18
C SER A 30 -5.60 10.61 -3.05
N THR A 31 -6.12 11.02 -4.19
CA THR A 31 -5.42 11.90 -5.12
C THR A 31 -5.24 13.28 -4.51
N ALA A 32 -3.97 13.69 -4.36
CA ALA A 32 -3.59 15.01 -3.88
C ALA A 32 -3.30 15.97 -5.04
N ALA A 33 -2.75 15.46 -6.14
CA ALA A 33 -2.50 16.22 -7.36
C ALA A 33 -2.62 15.32 -8.59
N ARG A 34 -3.07 15.87 -9.67
CA ARG A 34 -3.24 15.19 -10.96
C ARG A 34 -2.94 16.13 -12.11
N PRO A 35 -2.58 15.65 -13.31
CA PRO A 35 -2.54 16.44 -14.53
C PRO A 35 -3.93 17.05 -14.80
N THR A 36 -3.95 18.13 -15.57
CA THR A 36 -5.20 18.66 -16.09
C THR A 36 -5.75 17.66 -17.11
N THR A 37 -6.92 17.10 -16.81
CA THR A 37 -7.61 16.15 -17.69
C THR A 37 -8.46 16.92 -18.71
N ALA A 38 -8.63 16.35 -19.90
CA ALA A 38 -9.58 16.86 -20.87
C ALA A 38 -11.04 16.63 -20.42
N GLU A 39 -11.99 17.37 -20.97
CA GLU A 39 -13.42 17.15 -20.69
C GLU A 39 -13.81 15.72 -21.08
N GLY A 40 -14.43 14.98 -20.13
CA GLY A 40 -14.91 13.62 -20.36
C GLY A 40 -13.96 12.51 -19.94
N GLU A 41 -12.77 12.81 -19.41
CA GLU A 41 -11.87 11.81 -18.85
C GLU A 41 -12.25 11.44 -17.42
N THR A 42 -12.24 10.13 -17.14
CA THR A 42 -12.46 9.60 -15.80
C THR A 42 -11.21 9.78 -14.94
N ASN A 43 -11.40 10.04 -13.67
CA ASN A 43 -10.30 10.26 -12.72
C ASN A 43 -10.37 9.32 -11.54
N VAL A 44 -9.21 8.82 -11.14
CA VAL A 44 -9.05 8.12 -9.87
C VAL A 44 -9.13 9.14 -8.73
N THR A 45 -10.05 8.91 -7.82
CA THR A 45 -10.19 9.74 -6.61
C THR A 45 -9.49 9.11 -5.42
N SER A 46 -9.69 7.80 -5.21
CA SER A 46 -9.14 7.08 -4.06
C SER A 46 -8.86 5.62 -4.41
N ILE A 47 -7.89 5.03 -3.74
CA ILE A 47 -7.58 3.60 -3.84
C ILE A 47 -7.52 3.00 -2.44
N ILE A 48 -8.23 1.89 -2.24
CA ILE A 48 -8.13 1.04 -1.05
C ILE A 48 -7.38 -0.23 -1.45
N ASN A 49 -6.37 -0.59 -0.68
CA ASN A 49 -5.65 -1.85 -0.85
C ASN A 49 -5.83 -2.71 0.41
N ALA A 50 -6.19 -3.96 0.23
CA ALA A 50 -6.22 -5.00 1.27
C ALA A 50 -5.22 -6.09 0.88
N SER A 51 -4.12 -6.18 1.59
CA SER A 51 -2.96 -6.97 1.21
C SER A 51 -2.43 -7.78 2.39
N MET A 52 -1.65 -8.81 2.09
CA MET A 52 -0.75 -9.46 3.03
C MET A 52 0.65 -8.90 2.80
N GLU A 53 1.35 -8.59 3.88
CA GLU A 53 2.74 -8.15 3.87
C GLU A 53 3.61 -9.22 4.52
N TYR A 54 4.71 -9.57 3.86
CA TYR A 54 5.76 -10.43 4.39
C TYR A 54 7.04 -9.63 4.54
N THR A 55 7.49 -9.44 5.77
CA THR A 55 8.71 -8.68 6.08
C THR A 55 9.88 -9.63 6.31
N LEU A 56 10.92 -9.46 5.51
CA LEU A 56 12.20 -10.17 5.59
C LEU A 56 13.12 -9.54 6.65
N PRO A 57 14.11 -10.29 7.18
CA PRO A 57 15.07 -9.79 8.18
C PRO A 57 15.89 -8.58 7.71
N GLU A 58 16.11 -8.43 6.41
CA GLU A 58 16.89 -7.34 5.79
C GLU A 58 16.12 -6.02 5.65
N ASN A 59 15.04 -5.82 6.39
CA ASN A 59 14.14 -4.65 6.30
C ASN A 59 13.45 -4.48 4.94
N ILE A 60 13.34 -5.55 4.19
CA ILE A 60 12.57 -5.60 2.94
C ILE A 60 11.21 -6.22 3.27
N SER A 61 10.14 -5.64 2.79
CA SER A 61 8.84 -6.29 2.78
C SER A 61 8.34 -6.49 1.36
N LEU A 62 7.63 -7.59 1.17
CA LEU A 62 6.87 -7.89 -0.03
C LEU A 62 5.39 -7.87 0.35
N TYR A 63 4.56 -7.26 -0.46
CA TYR A 63 3.13 -7.27 -0.22
C TYR A 63 2.35 -7.60 -1.49
N GLY A 64 1.18 -8.18 -1.32
CA GLY A 64 0.27 -8.48 -2.42
C GLY A 64 -1.15 -8.68 -1.94
N GLY A 65 -2.11 -8.30 -2.77
CA GLY A 65 -3.53 -8.36 -2.40
C GLY A 65 -4.46 -7.73 -3.42
N LEU A 66 -5.58 -7.27 -2.93
CA LEU A 66 -6.64 -6.67 -3.73
C LEU A 66 -6.60 -5.15 -3.62
N SER A 67 -6.81 -4.48 -4.73
CA SER A 67 -6.93 -3.03 -4.84
C SER A 67 -8.31 -2.67 -5.38
N PHE A 68 -8.90 -1.62 -4.82
CA PHE A 68 -10.20 -1.11 -5.21
C PHE A 68 -10.06 0.38 -5.49
N VAL A 69 -10.40 0.78 -6.71
CA VAL A 69 -10.49 2.20 -7.09
C VAL A 69 -11.89 2.69 -6.79
N ILE A 70 -11.94 3.85 -6.16
CA ILE A 70 -13.16 4.62 -5.92
C ILE A 70 -13.00 5.95 -6.64
N GLY A 71 -13.83 6.21 -7.60
CA GLY A 71 -13.84 7.41 -8.42
C GLY A 71 -15.18 7.54 -9.12
N GLU A 72 -15.17 8.03 -10.35
CA GLU A 72 -16.35 8.03 -11.21
C GLU A 72 -16.77 6.61 -11.61
N THR A 73 -15.80 5.69 -11.67
CA THR A 73 -16.00 4.26 -11.88
C THR A 73 -15.44 3.48 -10.69
N PHE A 74 -16.02 2.32 -10.40
CA PHE A 74 -15.49 1.38 -9.42
C PHE A 74 -14.75 0.27 -10.14
N GLU A 75 -13.47 0.13 -9.86
CA GLU A 75 -12.62 -0.91 -10.42
C GLU A 75 -11.96 -1.71 -9.30
N ASN A 76 -11.69 -2.98 -9.57
CA ASN A 76 -10.91 -3.84 -8.68
C ASN A 76 -9.76 -4.50 -9.43
N SER A 77 -8.67 -4.74 -8.72
CA SER A 77 -7.49 -5.37 -9.28
C SER A 77 -6.73 -6.19 -8.25
N VAL A 78 -5.72 -6.88 -8.73
CA VAL A 78 -4.66 -7.46 -7.90
C VAL A 78 -3.46 -6.52 -7.93
N SER A 79 -2.82 -6.33 -6.78
CA SER A 79 -1.61 -5.52 -6.66
C SER A 79 -0.51 -6.26 -5.95
N PHE A 80 0.73 -5.94 -6.32
CA PHE A 80 1.94 -6.45 -5.69
C PHE A 80 2.95 -5.33 -5.55
N GLY A 81 3.80 -5.42 -4.54
CA GLY A 81 4.85 -4.45 -4.37
C GLY A 81 5.87 -4.86 -3.32
N SER A 82 6.85 -3.98 -3.15
CA SER A 82 7.89 -4.16 -2.16
C SER A 82 8.25 -2.82 -1.52
N ARG A 83 8.73 -2.88 -0.27
CA ARG A 83 9.22 -1.75 0.51
C ARG A 83 10.55 -2.07 1.13
N TYR A 84 11.40 -1.09 1.22
CA TYR A 84 12.64 -1.14 1.97
C TYR A 84 12.57 -0.12 3.10
N TYR A 85 12.72 -0.59 4.33
CA TYR A 85 12.65 0.23 5.54
C TYR A 85 14.04 0.62 6.03
N SER A 86 14.14 1.78 6.66
CA SER A 86 15.38 2.17 7.35
C SER A 86 15.72 1.16 8.44
N ALA A 87 17.01 0.80 8.58
CA ALA A 87 17.46 -0.16 9.59
C ALA A 87 17.30 0.36 11.02
N THR A 88 17.27 1.68 11.18
CA THR A 88 17.06 2.36 12.47
C THR A 88 15.89 3.32 12.33
N PRO A 89 15.20 3.67 13.42
CA PRO A 89 14.19 4.72 13.39
C PRO A 89 14.77 6.01 12.82
N ALA A 90 14.15 6.53 11.77
CA ALA A 90 14.59 7.75 11.09
C ALA A 90 14.27 9.01 11.93
N LEU A 91 13.17 8.95 12.67
CA LEU A 91 12.68 10.02 13.54
C LEU A 91 12.06 9.41 14.79
N GLN A 92 12.16 10.15 15.88
CA GLN A 92 11.46 9.86 17.13
C GLN A 92 10.73 11.13 17.57
N ILE A 93 9.49 11.30 17.11
CA ILE A 93 8.71 12.52 17.37
C ILE A 93 8.23 12.55 18.82
N LEU A 94 7.89 11.39 19.37
CA LEU A 94 7.48 11.23 20.77
C LEU A 94 8.34 10.17 21.45
N PRO A 95 8.66 10.32 22.74
CA PRO A 95 9.35 9.28 23.50
C PRO A 95 8.58 7.95 23.41
N GLY A 96 9.25 6.89 22.96
CA GLY A 96 8.67 5.55 22.86
C GLY A 96 7.87 5.25 21.58
N ILE A 97 7.73 6.21 20.66
CA ILE A 97 7.07 5.98 19.37
C ILE A 97 8.11 6.06 18.25
N PRO A 98 8.72 4.93 17.85
CA PRO A 98 9.68 4.90 16.78
C PRO A 98 8.99 5.08 15.41
N MET A 99 9.66 5.77 14.51
CA MET A 99 9.21 6.01 13.14
C MET A 99 10.33 5.60 12.17
N TRP A 100 10.03 4.66 11.28
CA TRP A 100 10.94 4.20 10.22
C TRP A 100 10.54 4.84 8.89
N SER A 101 11.51 5.33 8.16
CA SER A 101 11.26 5.71 6.76
C SER A 101 11.27 4.49 5.85
N PHE A 102 10.52 4.56 4.76
CA PHE A 102 10.58 3.54 3.71
C PHE A 102 10.51 4.17 2.32
N ILE A 103 11.07 3.44 1.38
CA ILE A 103 10.89 3.63 -0.05
C ILE A 103 10.43 2.30 -0.65
N GLY A 104 9.66 2.37 -1.71
CA GLY A 104 9.15 1.16 -2.34
C GLY A 104 8.50 1.43 -3.67
N GLY A 105 7.79 0.45 -4.12
CA GLY A 105 6.99 0.56 -5.32
C GLY A 105 6.21 -0.70 -5.58
N GLY A 106 5.28 -0.61 -6.51
CA GLY A 106 4.42 -1.74 -6.84
C GLY A 106 3.75 -1.59 -8.19
N VAL A 107 2.91 -2.56 -8.46
CA VAL A 107 2.11 -2.65 -9.67
C VAL A 107 0.68 -3.07 -9.31
N SER A 108 -0.29 -2.49 -9.96
CA SER A 108 -1.71 -2.87 -9.88
C SER A 108 -2.20 -3.18 -11.29
N PHE A 109 -2.97 -4.24 -11.42
CA PHE A 109 -3.51 -4.73 -12.70
C PHE A 109 -5.00 -4.40 -12.78
N PHE A 110 -5.30 -3.11 -12.91
CA PHE A 110 -6.64 -2.62 -13.27
C PHE A 110 -6.94 -2.99 -14.73
N ASP A 111 -7.88 -2.36 -15.37
CA ASP A 111 -8.08 -2.52 -16.81
C ASP A 111 -6.79 -2.21 -17.57
N GLU A 112 -5.97 -1.33 -17.00
CA GLU A 112 -4.60 -1.08 -17.42
C GLU A 112 -3.59 -1.33 -16.31
N THR A 113 -2.34 -1.58 -16.67
CA THR A 113 -1.26 -1.78 -15.71
C THR A 113 -0.79 -0.42 -15.17
N VAL A 114 -0.85 -0.28 -13.85
CA VAL A 114 -0.43 0.93 -13.13
C VAL A 114 0.78 0.62 -12.27
N TYR A 115 1.90 1.29 -12.52
CA TYR A 115 3.11 1.22 -11.71
C TYR A 115 3.16 2.40 -10.76
N TYR A 116 3.73 2.20 -9.57
CA TYR A 116 3.88 3.31 -8.63
C TYR A 116 5.14 3.17 -7.78
N PRO A 117 6.05 4.15 -7.81
CA PRO A 117 6.97 4.37 -6.70
C PRO A 117 6.22 4.93 -5.50
N GLU A 118 6.66 4.56 -4.30
CA GLU A 118 6.12 5.08 -3.06
C GLU A 118 7.23 5.39 -2.06
N ALA A 119 6.97 6.35 -1.17
CA ALA A 119 7.84 6.66 -0.05
C ALA A 119 7.01 7.11 1.14
N GLY A 120 7.47 6.85 2.36
CA GLY A 120 6.69 7.19 3.53
C GLY A 120 7.38 6.85 4.84
N PHE A 121 6.55 6.85 5.87
CA PHE A 121 6.95 6.53 7.23
C PHE A 121 6.04 5.48 7.82
N ARG A 122 6.64 4.56 8.58
CA ARG A 122 5.95 3.55 9.38
C ARG A 122 6.13 3.88 10.85
N ILE A 123 5.04 4.04 11.57
CA ILE A 123 4.98 4.41 12.98
C ILE A 123 4.52 3.20 13.77
N GLY A 124 5.29 2.79 14.78
CA GLY A 124 4.89 1.74 15.71
C GLY A 124 3.83 2.27 16.67
N ILE A 125 2.60 1.77 16.59
CA ILE A 125 1.52 2.12 17.51
C ILE A 125 1.51 1.17 18.71
N SER A 126 1.74 -0.11 18.45
CA SER A 126 1.84 -1.17 19.45
C SER A 126 2.78 -2.27 18.96
N ASP A 127 2.99 -3.30 19.77
CA ASP A 127 3.82 -4.45 19.39
C ASP A 127 3.28 -5.17 18.14
N ALA A 128 1.96 -5.14 17.91
CA ALA A 128 1.30 -5.82 16.80
C ALA A 128 0.78 -4.88 15.70
N SER A 129 0.72 -3.56 15.95
CA SER A 129 0.07 -2.64 15.02
C SER A 129 0.97 -1.48 14.63
N ARG A 130 0.97 -1.14 13.36
CA ARG A 130 1.76 -0.07 12.76
C ARG A 130 0.88 0.80 11.88
N LEU A 131 1.15 2.11 11.88
CA LEU A 131 0.53 3.09 11.00
C LEU A 131 1.54 3.49 9.92
N ASP A 132 1.16 3.39 8.67
CA ASP A 132 1.93 3.89 7.54
C ASP A 132 1.32 5.21 7.07
N ILE A 133 2.18 6.18 6.75
CA ILE A 133 1.83 7.42 6.06
C ILE A 133 2.73 7.51 4.83
N PHE A 134 2.15 7.68 3.64
CA PHE A 134 2.93 7.58 2.41
C PHE A 134 2.42 8.49 1.30
N VAL A 135 3.31 8.70 0.35
CA VAL A 135 3.02 9.31 -0.96
C VAL A 135 3.38 8.28 -2.02
N LYS A 136 2.56 8.16 -3.04
CA LYS A 136 2.86 7.38 -4.25
C LYS A 136 2.49 8.16 -5.51
N ILE A 137 3.21 7.87 -6.60
CA ILE A 137 2.96 8.48 -7.90
C ILE A 137 2.54 7.37 -8.84
N LEU A 138 1.31 7.44 -9.33
CA LEU A 138 0.83 6.49 -10.32
C LEU A 138 1.42 6.80 -11.69
N ASN A 139 1.80 5.77 -12.41
CA ASN A 139 2.27 5.85 -13.79
C ASN A 139 1.58 4.76 -14.61
N SER A 140 0.97 5.14 -15.69
CA SER A 140 0.25 4.25 -16.59
C SER A 140 0.35 4.74 -18.02
N SER A 141 -0.05 3.90 -18.97
CA SER A 141 -0.30 4.33 -20.34
C SER A 141 -1.62 5.07 -20.53
N SER A 142 -2.54 4.96 -19.57
CA SER A 142 -3.83 5.64 -19.53
C SER A 142 -3.77 6.93 -18.74
N ASP A 143 -4.33 7.99 -19.28
CA ASP A 143 -4.43 9.30 -18.64
C ASP A 143 -5.26 9.23 -17.35
N THR A 144 -6.14 8.23 -17.21
CA THR A 144 -6.94 7.98 -15.99
C THR A 144 -6.07 7.80 -14.75
N TYR A 145 -4.89 7.20 -14.91
CA TYR A 145 -3.98 6.87 -13.80
C TYR A 145 -2.64 7.62 -13.86
N ASP A 146 -2.22 8.06 -15.07
CA ASP A 146 -0.86 8.58 -15.26
C ASP A 146 -0.60 9.86 -14.46
N LYS A 147 0.57 9.93 -13.84
CA LYS A 147 1.07 11.08 -13.06
C LYS A 147 0.16 11.56 -11.92
N HIS A 148 -0.74 10.68 -11.42
CA HIS A 148 -1.51 11.01 -10.23
C HIS A 148 -0.62 10.88 -8.99
N VAL A 149 -0.49 11.98 -8.24
CA VAL A 149 0.16 11.98 -6.93
C VAL A 149 -0.89 11.67 -5.88
N MET A 150 -0.69 10.59 -5.16
CA MET A 150 -1.60 10.15 -4.10
C MET A 150 -0.92 10.24 -2.74
N VAL A 151 -1.66 10.71 -1.76
CA VAL A 151 -1.29 10.63 -0.34
C VAL A 151 -2.14 9.58 0.33
N GLY A 152 -1.57 8.86 1.27
CA GLY A 152 -2.29 7.78 1.91
C GLY A 152 -1.84 7.47 3.32
N ALA A 153 -2.68 6.70 3.98
CA ALA A 153 -2.40 6.09 5.26
C ALA A 153 -2.80 4.62 5.24
N GLY A 154 -2.15 3.81 6.07
CA GLY A 154 -2.44 2.40 6.16
C GLY A 154 -2.20 1.86 7.56
N LEU A 155 -2.82 0.72 7.83
CA LEU A 155 -2.65 -0.04 9.06
C LEU A 155 -2.09 -1.41 8.73
N THR A 156 -1.05 -1.79 9.47
CA THR A 156 -0.48 -3.15 9.48
C THR A 156 -0.77 -3.78 10.83
N PHE A 157 -1.31 -5.01 10.84
CA PHE A 157 -1.68 -5.75 12.06
C PHE A 157 -1.63 -7.27 11.85
#